data_d6318c392499ec850ca8b0575fb2e973
#
_entry.id   d6318c392499ec850ca8b0575fb2e973
#
_cell.length_a   1.000
_cell.length_b   1.000
_cell.length_c   1.000
_cell.angle_alpha   90.00
_cell.angle_beta   90.00
_cell.angle_gamma   90.00
#
_symmetry.space_group_name_H-M   'P 1'
#
loop_
_entity.id
_entity.type
_entity.pdbx_description
1 polymer ?
#
loop_
_entity_poly.entity_id
_entity_poly.type
_entity_poly.pdbx_seq_one_letter_code
_entity_poly.pdbx_strand_id
1 'polypeptide(L)'
;SGPGTNGSQFFITHKATPWLNLKHTVFGHVVSGDTVVNTIEKDDIIEKITILRNGEAADTFYADILFQQEQEINQGKKSVYREYIEKDNGLIYFILEEGEGEIPQIGDTVSVHYEGFLLGEPSILQSGVSLKFASSYDTEEPFSFELGGGRVIEGWEEGIALLSVGSKAKFIVPPDLGYGSMGLRPNIPPNATLILNVELLDKR
;
A
#
# COMPACT_ATOMS: atom_id res chain seq x y z
N SER A 1 -6.24 -11.63 -23.17
CA SER A 1 -7.43 -11.13 -22.44
C SER A 1 -8.51 -12.21 -22.40
N GLY A 2 -9.14 -12.43 -21.24
CA GLY A 2 -10.16 -13.44 -21.00
C GLY A 2 -10.39 -13.64 -19.51
N PRO A 3 -11.21 -14.62 -19.09
CA PRO A 3 -11.41 -14.93 -17.69
C PRO A 3 -10.07 -15.22 -16.99
N GLY A 4 -9.83 -14.55 -15.84
CA GLY A 4 -8.60 -14.72 -15.06
C GLY A 4 -7.35 -14.00 -15.62
N THR A 5 -7.50 -13.11 -16.61
CA THR A 5 -6.38 -12.36 -17.22
C THR A 5 -6.44 -10.86 -16.88
N ASN A 6 -6.82 -10.52 -15.65
CA ASN A 6 -6.76 -9.14 -15.20
C ASN A 6 -5.30 -8.67 -15.17
N GLY A 7 -5.03 -7.58 -15.86
CA GLY A 7 -3.69 -7.03 -15.98
C GLY A 7 -3.77 -5.54 -16.29
N SER A 8 -2.66 -4.95 -16.72
CA SER A 8 -2.55 -3.52 -17.02
C SER A 8 -3.24 -3.10 -18.34
N GLN A 9 -3.73 -4.05 -19.13
CA GLN A 9 -4.38 -3.75 -20.40
C GLN A 9 -5.84 -3.36 -20.19
N PHE A 10 -6.22 -2.20 -20.69
CA PHE A 10 -7.61 -1.76 -20.75
C PHE A 10 -7.98 -1.26 -22.14
N PHE A 11 -9.26 -1.14 -22.41
CA PHE A 11 -9.77 -0.58 -23.67
C PHE A 11 -11.05 0.22 -23.42
N ILE A 12 -11.31 1.17 -24.30
CA ILE A 12 -12.51 2.00 -24.30
C ILE A 12 -13.35 1.61 -25.52
N THR A 13 -14.62 1.32 -25.30
CA THR A 13 -15.54 0.96 -26.38
C THR A 13 -16.21 2.22 -26.95
N HIS A 14 -16.22 2.37 -28.28
CA HIS A 14 -16.85 3.51 -28.98
C HIS A 14 -18.36 3.34 -29.16
N LYS A 15 -18.86 2.14 -28.93
CA LYS A 15 -20.30 1.78 -29.08
C LYS A 15 -20.64 0.61 -28.18
N ALA A 16 -21.93 0.32 -28.06
CA ALA A 16 -22.38 -0.84 -27.30
C ALA A 16 -21.74 -2.16 -27.81
N THR A 17 -21.20 -2.94 -26.88
CA THR A 17 -20.47 -4.20 -27.17
C THR A 17 -21.05 -5.36 -26.36
N PRO A 18 -22.34 -5.74 -26.55
CA PRO A 18 -23.00 -6.73 -25.71
C PRO A 18 -22.33 -8.12 -25.75
N TRP A 19 -21.57 -8.44 -26.80
CA TRP A 19 -20.80 -9.69 -26.89
C TRP A 19 -19.61 -9.78 -25.92
N LEU A 20 -19.24 -8.66 -25.26
CA LEU A 20 -18.21 -8.61 -24.23
C LEU A 20 -18.77 -8.82 -22.81
N ASN A 21 -20.11 -8.81 -22.66
CA ASN A 21 -20.75 -9.05 -21.37
C ASN A 21 -20.33 -10.41 -20.81
N LEU A 22 -20.07 -10.46 -19.51
CA LEU A 22 -19.58 -11.62 -18.76
C LEU A 22 -18.18 -12.14 -19.20
N LYS A 23 -17.51 -11.44 -20.13
CA LYS A 23 -16.15 -11.78 -20.58
C LYS A 23 -15.10 -10.78 -20.09
N HIS A 24 -15.51 -9.54 -19.84
CA HIS A 24 -14.65 -8.46 -19.40
C HIS A 24 -15.32 -7.68 -18.28
N THR A 25 -14.52 -7.18 -17.35
CA THR A 25 -15.00 -6.32 -16.26
C THR A 25 -15.12 -4.88 -16.75
N VAL A 26 -16.30 -4.29 -16.58
CA VAL A 26 -16.50 -2.86 -16.79
C VAL A 26 -16.18 -2.15 -15.48
N PHE A 27 -15.17 -1.29 -15.48
CA PHE A 27 -14.74 -0.55 -14.30
C PHE A 27 -14.99 0.97 -14.40
N GLY A 28 -15.48 1.46 -15.53
CA GLY A 28 -15.77 2.87 -15.72
C GLY A 28 -16.43 3.19 -17.06
N HIS A 29 -16.73 4.45 -17.24
CA HIS A 29 -17.24 5.00 -18.50
C HIS A 29 -16.64 6.39 -18.75
N VAL A 30 -16.61 6.79 -20.02
CA VAL A 30 -16.12 8.13 -20.41
C VAL A 30 -17.18 9.17 -20.03
N VAL A 31 -16.81 10.14 -19.21
CA VAL A 31 -17.69 11.25 -18.78
C VAL A 31 -17.48 12.51 -19.62
N SER A 32 -16.31 12.65 -20.27
CA SER A 32 -15.99 13.74 -21.21
C SER A 32 -14.82 13.33 -22.09
N GLY A 33 -14.67 13.98 -23.25
CA GLY A 33 -13.58 13.70 -24.18
C GLY A 33 -13.88 12.62 -25.22
N ASP A 34 -15.14 12.30 -25.49
CA ASP A 34 -15.55 11.31 -26.50
C ASP A 34 -14.95 11.60 -27.89
N THR A 35 -14.81 12.87 -28.24
CA THR A 35 -14.17 13.28 -29.50
C THR A 35 -12.68 12.88 -29.54
N VAL A 36 -11.98 13.01 -28.42
CA VAL A 36 -10.58 12.62 -28.30
C VAL A 36 -10.43 11.10 -28.43
N VAL A 37 -11.29 10.35 -27.72
CA VAL A 37 -11.30 8.87 -27.83
C VAL A 37 -11.49 8.41 -29.27
N ASN A 38 -12.35 9.11 -30.04
CA ASN A 38 -12.64 8.78 -31.42
C ASN A 38 -11.52 9.18 -32.41
N THR A 39 -10.53 9.97 -31.98
CA THR A 39 -9.38 10.38 -32.81
C THR A 39 -8.12 9.58 -32.54
N ILE A 40 -8.12 8.70 -31.52
CA ILE A 40 -6.98 7.83 -31.21
C ILE A 40 -6.77 6.82 -32.35
N GLU A 41 -5.55 6.76 -32.85
CA GLU A 41 -5.14 5.85 -33.90
C GLU A 41 -4.25 4.73 -33.37
N LYS A 42 -4.05 3.72 -34.22
CA LYS A 42 -3.13 2.64 -33.89
C LYS A 42 -1.70 3.18 -33.74
N ASP A 43 -1.01 2.72 -32.68
CA ASP A 43 0.36 3.08 -32.31
C ASP A 43 0.48 4.46 -31.62
N ASP A 44 -0.64 5.14 -31.33
CA ASP A 44 -0.64 6.30 -30.42
C ASP A 44 -0.16 5.88 -29.03
N ILE A 45 0.70 6.71 -28.44
CA ILE A 45 1.33 6.44 -27.15
C ILE A 45 0.57 7.17 -26.05
N ILE A 46 0.24 6.45 -24.98
CA ILE A 46 -0.25 7.06 -23.75
C ILE A 46 0.96 7.62 -22.99
N GLU A 47 1.15 8.94 -23.04
CA GLU A 47 2.26 9.59 -22.35
C GLU A 47 2.05 9.64 -20.83
N LYS A 48 0.80 9.81 -20.41
CA LYS A 48 0.47 9.96 -18.99
C LYS A 48 -0.97 9.56 -18.71
N ILE A 49 -1.17 8.83 -17.62
CA ILE A 49 -2.48 8.59 -17.00
C ILE A 49 -2.45 9.24 -15.62
N THR A 50 -3.41 10.11 -15.32
CA THR A 50 -3.59 10.68 -13.99
C THR A 50 -4.87 10.13 -13.38
N ILE A 51 -4.74 9.46 -12.25
CA ILE A 51 -5.88 8.94 -11.48
C ILE A 51 -6.23 9.97 -10.42
N LEU A 52 -7.43 10.53 -10.51
CA LEU A 52 -7.98 11.42 -9.49
C LEU A 52 -8.83 10.57 -8.56
N ARG A 53 -8.43 10.48 -7.31
CA ARG A 53 -9.22 9.84 -6.26
C ARG A 53 -10.28 10.83 -5.78
N ASN A 54 -11.49 10.36 -5.58
CA ASN A 54 -12.59 11.21 -5.11
C ASN A 54 -13.49 10.40 -4.17
N GLY A 55 -13.47 10.78 -2.91
CA GLY A 55 -14.22 10.16 -1.83
C GLY A 55 -13.41 9.15 -1.03
N GLU A 56 -13.83 8.93 0.20
CA GLU A 56 -13.14 8.14 1.22
C GLU A 56 -12.77 6.71 0.76
N ALA A 57 -13.68 6.01 0.07
CA ALA A 57 -13.42 4.68 -0.47
C ALA A 57 -12.33 4.67 -1.58
N ALA A 58 -12.16 5.79 -2.30
CA ALA A 58 -11.12 5.90 -3.31
C ALA A 58 -9.76 6.29 -2.70
N ASP A 59 -9.78 7.01 -1.61
CA ASP A 59 -8.56 7.42 -0.90
C ASP A 59 -7.90 6.25 -0.19
N THR A 60 -8.69 5.25 0.24
CA THR A 60 -8.20 4.01 0.87
C THR A 60 -7.91 2.87 -0.11
N PHE A 61 -8.08 3.08 -1.43
CA PHE A 61 -7.81 2.06 -2.43
C PHE A 61 -6.31 2.00 -2.80
N TYR A 62 -5.66 0.91 -2.48
CA TYR A 62 -4.22 0.67 -2.72
C TYR A 62 -4.03 -0.38 -3.82
N ALA A 63 -4.14 0.07 -5.06
CA ALA A 63 -4.10 -0.81 -6.24
C ALA A 63 -2.78 -1.57 -6.42
N ASP A 64 -1.66 -0.97 -6.01
CA ASP A 64 -0.33 -1.58 -6.07
C ASP A 64 -0.19 -2.81 -5.17
N ILE A 65 -0.77 -2.75 -3.97
CA ILE A 65 -0.79 -3.88 -3.03
C ILE A 65 -1.67 -5.01 -3.58
N LEU A 66 -2.86 -4.68 -4.07
CA LEU A 66 -3.77 -5.65 -4.67
C LEU A 66 -3.18 -6.28 -5.93
N PHE A 67 -2.45 -5.49 -6.74
CA PHE A 67 -1.78 -5.98 -7.93
C PHE A 67 -0.63 -6.95 -7.60
N GLN A 68 0.15 -6.68 -6.57
CA GLN A 68 1.19 -7.59 -6.09
C GLN A 68 0.60 -8.92 -5.62
N GLN A 69 -0.51 -8.89 -4.88
CA GLN A 69 -1.24 -10.09 -4.46
C GLN A 69 -1.68 -10.95 -5.65
N GLU A 70 -2.26 -10.32 -6.66
CA GLU A 70 -2.74 -11.03 -7.87
C GLU A 70 -1.58 -11.66 -8.66
N GLN A 71 -0.44 -10.97 -8.75
CA GLN A 71 0.77 -11.50 -9.38
C GLN A 71 1.30 -12.74 -8.65
N GLU A 72 1.32 -12.73 -7.33
CA GLU A 72 1.79 -13.85 -6.51
C GLU A 72 0.85 -15.07 -6.62
N ILE A 73 -0.48 -14.85 -6.63
CA ILE A 73 -1.48 -15.89 -6.85
C ILE A 73 -1.31 -16.52 -8.25
N ASN A 74 -1.13 -15.70 -9.28
CA ASN A 74 -0.97 -16.15 -10.66
C ASN A 74 0.35 -16.93 -10.88
N GLN A 75 1.36 -16.69 -10.04
CA GLN A 75 2.62 -17.47 -10.05
C GLN A 75 2.53 -18.77 -9.24
N GLY A 76 1.35 -19.13 -8.74
CA GLY A 76 1.14 -20.31 -7.90
C GLY A 76 1.72 -20.18 -6.50
N LYS A 77 2.16 -19.00 -6.11
CA LYS A 77 2.53 -18.70 -4.73
C LYS A 77 1.25 -18.57 -3.90
N LYS A 78 1.27 -19.14 -2.72
CA LYS A 78 0.19 -18.92 -1.75
C LYS A 78 0.18 -17.43 -1.44
N SER A 79 -0.94 -16.74 -1.70
CA SER A 79 -1.03 -15.32 -1.38
C SER A 79 -0.62 -15.09 0.08
N VAL A 80 0.39 -14.28 0.27
CA VAL A 80 0.90 -13.93 1.61
C VAL A 80 -0.11 -13.01 2.30
N TYR A 81 -0.87 -12.24 1.52
CA TYR A 81 -1.86 -11.29 2.01
C TYR A 81 -3.24 -11.94 2.05
N ARG A 82 -3.56 -12.67 3.11
CA ARG A 82 -4.85 -13.39 3.21
C ARG A 82 -6.03 -12.49 3.42
N GLU A 83 -5.89 -11.50 4.30
CA GLU A 83 -6.92 -10.51 4.62
C GLU A 83 -6.21 -9.26 5.12
N TYR A 84 -6.72 -8.08 4.78
CA TYR A 84 -6.32 -6.85 5.44
C TYR A 84 -7.37 -6.51 6.51
N ILE A 85 -6.91 -5.86 7.56
CA ILE A 85 -7.79 -5.33 8.59
C ILE A 85 -7.61 -3.81 8.57
N GLU A 86 -8.72 -3.11 8.45
CA GLU A 86 -8.78 -1.66 8.53
C GLU A 86 -9.41 -1.27 9.87
N LYS A 87 -8.75 -0.40 10.61
CA LYS A 87 -9.24 0.16 11.86
C LYS A 87 -10.01 1.45 11.61
N ASP A 88 -10.87 1.83 12.53
CA ASP A 88 -11.71 3.03 12.42
C ASP A 88 -10.91 4.34 12.25
N ASN A 89 -9.64 4.36 12.66
CA ASN A 89 -8.72 5.48 12.50
C ASN A 89 -7.93 5.46 11.18
N GLY A 90 -8.24 4.51 10.28
CA GLY A 90 -7.64 4.39 8.96
C GLY A 90 -6.31 3.63 8.93
N LEU A 91 -5.83 3.07 10.03
CA LEU A 91 -4.70 2.14 10.01
C LEU A 91 -5.12 0.85 9.31
N ILE A 92 -4.38 0.48 8.25
CA ILE A 92 -4.58 -0.80 7.55
C ILE A 92 -3.36 -1.69 7.81
N TYR A 93 -3.60 -2.95 8.09
CA TYR A 93 -2.51 -3.90 8.28
C TYR A 93 -2.78 -5.28 7.68
N PHE A 94 -1.69 -5.93 7.31
CA PHE A 94 -1.64 -7.28 6.76
C PHE A 94 -0.69 -8.10 7.61
N ILE A 95 -1.13 -9.23 8.14
CA ILE A 95 -0.25 -10.23 8.75
C ILE A 95 0.29 -11.11 7.62
N LEU A 96 1.59 -11.03 7.36
CA LEU A 96 2.29 -11.80 6.32
C LEU A 96 2.69 -13.17 6.84
N GLU A 97 3.24 -13.20 8.05
CA GLU A 97 3.58 -14.40 8.80
C GLU A 97 3.13 -14.18 10.24
N GLU A 98 2.38 -15.12 10.80
CA GLU A 98 1.93 -15.07 12.19
C GLU A 98 3.01 -15.69 13.09
N GLY A 99 3.44 -14.94 14.11
CA GLY A 99 4.39 -15.41 15.11
C GLY A 99 3.71 -16.30 16.16
N GLU A 100 4.49 -17.14 16.80
CA GLU A 100 4.02 -18.04 17.86
C GLU A 100 4.29 -17.49 19.28
N GLY A 101 4.98 -16.34 19.39
CA GLY A 101 5.32 -15.72 20.66
C GLY A 101 4.18 -14.92 21.28
N GLU A 102 4.46 -14.27 22.40
CA GLU A 102 3.48 -13.44 23.08
C GLU A 102 3.25 -12.11 22.36
N ILE A 103 2.06 -11.55 22.51
CA ILE A 103 1.72 -10.20 22.05
C ILE A 103 2.28 -9.19 23.06
N PRO A 104 3.04 -8.16 22.63
CA PRO A 104 3.58 -7.16 23.53
C PRO A 104 2.49 -6.28 24.14
N GLN A 105 2.76 -5.80 25.34
CA GLN A 105 1.89 -4.90 26.08
C GLN A 105 2.52 -3.50 26.17
N ILE A 106 1.69 -2.50 26.44
CA ILE A 106 2.17 -1.14 26.72
C ILE A 106 3.18 -1.19 27.88
N GLY A 107 4.36 -0.61 27.67
CA GLY A 107 5.50 -0.62 28.61
C GLY A 107 6.55 -1.70 28.29
N ASP A 108 6.24 -2.69 27.44
CA ASP A 108 7.25 -3.65 26.99
C ASP A 108 8.25 -2.95 26.05
N THR A 109 9.51 -3.33 26.14
CA THR A 109 10.51 -2.96 25.12
C THR A 109 10.47 -3.97 24.01
N VAL A 110 10.09 -3.51 22.82
CA VAL A 110 10.03 -4.34 21.60
C VAL A 110 11.27 -4.15 20.75
N SER A 111 11.64 -5.19 20.02
CA SER A 111 12.75 -5.21 19.06
C SER A 111 12.23 -5.63 17.70
N VAL A 112 12.48 -4.82 16.66
CA VAL A 112 11.92 -5.04 15.33
C VAL A 112 12.97 -4.85 14.24
N HIS A 113 12.83 -5.61 13.14
CA HIS A 113 13.34 -5.17 11.85
C HIS A 113 12.23 -4.50 11.06
N TYR A 114 12.61 -3.46 10.29
CA TYR A 114 11.64 -2.73 9.48
C TYR A 114 12.21 -2.11 8.22
N GLU A 115 11.30 -1.83 7.29
CA GLU A 115 11.53 -0.95 6.15
C GLU A 115 10.35 0.01 6.01
N GLY A 116 10.65 1.28 5.82
CA GLY A 116 9.67 2.34 5.64
C GLY A 116 9.71 2.92 4.24
N PHE A 117 8.54 3.00 3.60
CA PHE A 117 8.35 3.53 2.27
C PHE A 117 7.26 4.60 2.24
N LEU A 118 7.40 5.55 1.33
CA LEU A 118 6.31 6.47 1.00
C LEU A 118 5.34 5.78 0.04
N LEU A 119 4.05 5.84 0.33
CA LEU A 119 3.03 5.41 -0.63
C LEU A 119 3.01 6.42 -1.78
N GLY A 120 3.18 5.90 -3.01
CA GLY A 120 3.54 6.67 -4.19
C GLY A 120 2.71 7.90 -4.51
N GLU A 121 3.23 9.06 -4.17
CA GLU A 121 2.82 10.33 -4.77
C GLU A 121 3.44 10.45 -6.16
N PRO A 122 2.65 10.76 -7.21
CA PRO A 122 3.17 10.90 -8.58
C PRO A 122 4.33 11.92 -8.71
N SER A 123 4.33 12.96 -7.87
CA SER A 123 5.37 13.96 -7.79
C SER A 123 6.71 13.40 -7.28
N ILE A 124 6.68 12.42 -6.40
CA ILE A 124 7.86 11.77 -5.84
C ILE A 124 8.45 10.79 -6.85
N LEU A 125 7.61 10.05 -7.57
CA LEU A 125 8.04 9.11 -8.61
C LEU A 125 8.79 9.80 -9.76
N GLN A 126 8.45 11.05 -10.07
CA GLN A 126 9.12 11.84 -11.12
C GLN A 126 10.44 12.45 -10.67
N SER A 127 10.68 12.60 -9.38
CA SER A 127 11.89 13.25 -8.84
C SER A 127 13.08 12.31 -8.68
N GLY A 128 12.93 11.01 -8.94
CA GLY A 128 13.99 10.01 -8.74
C GLY A 128 14.31 9.75 -7.25
N VAL A 129 13.49 10.24 -6.34
CA VAL A 129 13.63 9.99 -4.90
C VAL A 129 13.24 8.55 -4.60
N SER A 130 14.06 7.87 -3.81
CA SER A 130 13.72 6.55 -3.30
C SER A 130 12.45 6.64 -2.46
N LEU A 131 11.49 5.78 -2.74
CA LEU A 131 10.31 5.65 -1.90
C LEU A 131 10.66 5.08 -0.51
N LYS A 132 11.80 4.41 -0.38
CA LYS A 132 12.31 3.92 0.91
C LYS A 132 12.96 5.10 1.66
N PHE A 133 12.41 5.45 2.82
CA PHE A 133 12.91 6.54 3.65
C PHE A 133 13.72 6.06 4.86
N ALA A 134 13.54 4.82 5.31
CA ALA A 134 14.28 4.25 6.43
C ALA A 134 14.26 2.71 6.38
N SER A 135 15.30 2.09 6.94
CA SER A 135 15.37 0.63 7.10
C SER A 135 16.37 0.26 8.19
N SER A 136 16.01 -0.66 9.06
CA SER A 136 16.94 -1.26 10.04
C SER A 136 17.91 -2.25 9.39
N TYR A 137 17.57 -2.76 8.21
CA TYR A 137 18.48 -3.62 7.46
C TYR A 137 19.67 -2.87 6.86
N ASP A 138 19.58 -1.53 6.73
CA ASP A 138 20.69 -0.71 6.24
C ASP A 138 21.84 -0.64 7.27
N THR A 139 21.55 -0.88 8.56
CA THR A 139 22.52 -0.93 9.66
C THR A 139 22.77 -2.35 10.20
N GLU A 140 22.00 -3.31 9.72
CA GLU A 140 21.98 -4.70 10.19
C GLU A 140 21.66 -4.85 11.71
N GLU A 141 21.14 -3.80 12.34
CA GLU A 141 20.77 -3.78 13.76
C GLU A 141 19.26 -3.62 13.92
N PRO A 142 18.59 -4.45 14.75
CA PRO A 142 17.19 -4.25 15.08
C PRO A 142 16.98 -2.92 15.81
N PHE A 143 15.85 -2.28 15.52
CA PHE A 143 15.41 -1.09 16.23
C PHE A 143 14.59 -1.48 17.45
N SER A 144 14.93 -0.93 18.63
CA SER A 144 14.25 -1.22 19.89
C SER A 144 13.66 0.03 20.50
N PHE A 145 12.43 -0.06 21.02
CA PHE A 145 11.76 1.04 21.71
C PHE A 145 10.73 0.49 22.70
N GLU A 146 10.33 1.34 23.67
CA GLU A 146 9.26 1.04 24.63
C GLU A 146 7.91 1.32 23.96
N LEU A 147 7.04 0.31 23.91
CA LEU A 147 5.71 0.39 23.32
C LEU A 147 4.80 1.28 24.18
N GLY A 148 4.15 2.27 23.56
CA GLY A 148 3.37 3.31 24.24
C GLY A 148 4.21 4.45 24.79
N GLY A 149 5.53 4.45 24.55
CA GLY A 149 6.45 5.50 25.00
C GLY A 149 6.44 6.77 24.15
N GLY A 150 5.70 6.81 23.03
CA GLY A 150 5.61 7.97 22.14
C GLY A 150 6.91 8.27 21.37
N ARG A 151 7.80 7.29 21.23
CA ARG A 151 9.08 7.44 20.51
C ARG A 151 8.98 7.21 19.02
N VAL A 152 7.90 6.55 18.59
CA VAL A 152 7.59 6.25 17.19
C VAL A 152 6.22 6.82 16.85
N ILE A 153 5.87 6.82 15.57
CA ILE A 153 4.55 7.29 15.12
C ILE A 153 3.43 6.40 15.66
N GLU A 154 2.26 6.99 15.88
CA GLU A 154 1.11 6.33 16.50
C GLU A 154 0.68 5.06 15.77
N GLY A 155 0.63 5.11 14.42
CA GLY A 155 0.31 3.93 13.61
C GLY A 155 1.30 2.78 13.78
N TRP A 156 2.54 3.06 14.20
CA TRP A 156 3.51 2.02 14.49
C TRP A 156 3.29 1.39 15.86
N GLU A 157 3.04 2.21 16.87
CA GLU A 157 2.71 1.71 18.21
C GLU A 157 1.46 0.85 18.19
N GLU A 158 0.41 1.31 17.53
CA GLU A 158 -0.83 0.55 17.38
C GLU A 158 -0.64 -0.75 16.59
N GLY A 159 0.11 -0.69 15.48
CA GLY A 159 0.32 -1.84 14.62
C GLY A 159 1.11 -2.94 15.31
N ILE A 160 2.19 -2.59 16.00
CA ILE A 160 3.06 -3.55 16.69
C ILE A 160 2.35 -4.19 17.90
N ALA A 161 1.48 -3.44 18.60
CA ALA A 161 0.67 -3.98 19.68
C ALA A 161 -0.32 -5.09 19.26
N LEU A 162 -0.52 -5.28 17.95
CA LEU A 162 -1.39 -6.33 17.39
C LEU A 162 -0.61 -7.61 17.01
N LEU A 163 0.73 -7.55 17.00
CA LEU A 163 1.57 -8.63 16.52
C LEU A 163 2.04 -9.53 17.68
N SER A 164 2.03 -10.82 17.46
CA SER A 164 2.79 -11.76 18.29
C SER A 164 4.28 -11.75 17.92
N VAL A 165 5.17 -12.00 18.86
CA VAL A 165 6.61 -12.13 18.58
C VAL A 165 6.86 -13.20 17.54
N GLY A 166 7.69 -12.89 16.54
CA GLY A 166 7.95 -13.70 15.35
C GLY A 166 7.05 -13.36 14.16
N SER A 167 6.06 -12.46 14.32
CA SER A 167 5.21 -12.03 13.20
C SER A 167 5.95 -11.13 12.24
N LYS A 168 5.55 -11.24 10.96
CA LYS A 168 5.83 -10.24 9.92
C LYS A 168 4.54 -9.61 9.45
N ALA A 169 4.54 -8.30 9.36
CA ALA A 169 3.36 -7.54 8.96
C ALA A 169 3.73 -6.37 8.04
N LYS A 170 2.73 -5.91 7.31
CA LYS A 170 2.78 -4.67 6.56
C LYS A 170 1.70 -3.73 7.11
N PHE A 171 2.07 -2.51 7.42
CA PHE A 171 1.16 -1.45 7.82
C PHE A 171 1.07 -0.40 6.72
N ILE A 172 -0.13 0.12 6.48
CA ILE A 172 -0.37 1.35 5.75
C ILE A 172 -0.86 2.36 6.76
N VAL A 173 -0.05 3.36 6.97
CA VAL A 173 -0.23 4.36 8.02
C VAL A 173 -0.66 5.67 7.38
N PRO A 174 -1.90 6.13 7.63
CA PRO A 174 -2.37 7.42 7.12
C PRO A 174 -1.60 8.56 7.78
N PRO A 175 -1.60 9.77 7.17
CA PRO A 175 -0.86 10.91 7.67
C PRO A 175 -1.09 11.22 9.14
N ASP A 176 -2.33 11.14 9.61
CA ASP A 176 -2.69 11.50 11.00
C ASP A 176 -2.09 10.56 12.04
N LEU A 177 -1.83 9.31 11.68
CA LEU A 177 -1.13 8.34 12.51
C LEU A 177 0.39 8.28 12.23
N GLY A 178 0.86 9.12 11.30
CA GLY A 178 2.24 9.24 10.87
C GLY A 178 2.85 10.57 11.24
N TYR A 179 3.38 11.27 10.23
CA TYR A 179 4.04 12.58 10.42
C TYR A 179 3.15 13.78 10.09
N GLY A 180 1.86 13.56 9.81
CA GLY A 180 0.84 14.58 9.63
C GLY A 180 1.14 15.61 8.56
N SER A 181 0.56 16.80 8.72
CA SER A 181 0.71 17.93 7.81
C SER A 181 2.10 18.56 7.80
N MET A 182 2.98 18.20 8.73
CA MET A 182 4.35 18.70 8.77
C MET A 182 5.34 17.82 8.02
N GLY A 183 5.07 16.51 7.94
CA GLY A 183 6.02 15.54 7.44
C GLY A 183 7.29 15.42 8.29
N LEU A 184 8.34 14.79 7.76
CA LEU A 184 9.67 14.71 8.36
C LEU A 184 10.72 15.01 7.28
N ARG A 185 11.14 16.26 7.18
CA ARG A 185 12.12 16.68 6.17
C ARG A 185 13.52 16.10 6.44
N PRO A 186 14.29 15.79 5.39
CA PRO A 186 13.98 15.97 3.97
C PRO A 186 13.17 14.78 3.36
N ASN A 187 13.00 13.67 4.07
CA ASN A 187 12.65 12.38 3.47
C ASN A 187 11.14 12.12 3.37
N ILE A 188 10.33 12.72 4.26
CA ILE A 188 8.90 12.48 4.32
C ILE A 188 8.15 13.79 4.10
N PRO A 189 7.42 13.93 2.98
CA PRO A 189 6.64 15.13 2.70
C PRO A 189 5.44 15.28 3.63
N PRO A 190 4.84 16.49 3.71
CA PRO A 190 3.56 16.71 4.37
C PRO A 190 2.45 15.79 3.84
N ASN A 191 1.61 15.31 4.73
CA ASN A 191 0.46 14.45 4.44
C ASN A 191 0.83 13.16 3.69
N ALA A 192 2.03 12.62 3.93
CA ALA A 192 2.44 11.36 3.34
C ALA A 192 1.76 10.17 4.03
N THR A 193 1.20 9.27 3.26
CA THR A 193 0.84 7.93 3.72
C THR A 193 2.09 7.05 3.66
N LEU A 194 2.31 6.27 4.71
CA LEU A 194 3.50 5.43 4.84
C LEU A 194 3.15 3.96 4.68
N ILE A 195 4.08 3.21 4.11
CA ILE A 195 4.08 1.75 4.13
C ILE A 195 5.23 1.31 5.03
N LEU A 196 4.93 0.47 6.01
CA LEU A 196 5.92 -0.08 6.92
C LEU A 196 5.86 -1.61 6.85
N ASN A 197 6.94 -2.23 6.40
CA ASN A 197 7.15 -3.66 6.56
C ASN A 197 7.85 -3.86 7.91
N VAL A 198 7.31 -4.71 8.76
CA VAL A 198 7.81 -4.91 10.12
C VAL A 198 7.92 -6.40 10.42
N GLU A 199 9.01 -6.78 11.07
CA GLU A 199 9.22 -8.09 11.69
C GLU A 199 9.43 -7.87 13.19
N LEU A 200 8.53 -8.40 14.03
CA LEU A 200 8.65 -8.32 15.49
C LEU A 200 9.52 -9.48 15.98
N LEU A 201 10.71 -9.14 16.46
CA LEU A 201 11.74 -10.14 16.82
C LEU A 201 11.66 -10.57 18.29
N ASP A 202 11.44 -9.62 19.19
CA ASP A 202 11.49 -9.86 20.65
C ASP A 202 10.68 -8.81 21.40
N LYS A 203 10.29 -9.15 22.62
CA LYS A 203 9.72 -8.22 23.62
C LYS A 203 10.32 -8.49 25.00
N ARG A 204 10.50 -7.48 25.82
CA ARG A 204 11.01 -7.57 27.20
C ARG A 204 10.28 -6.62 28.12
#